data_08008e0947b8a333c320fd776458f8c3
#
_entry.id   08008e0947b8a333c320fd776458f8c3
#
_cell.length_a   1.000
_cell.length_b   1.000
_cell.length_c   1.000
_cell.angle_alpha   90.00
_cell.angle_beta   90.00
_cell.angle_gamma   90.00
#
_symmetry.space_group_name_H-M   'P 1'
#
loop_
_entity.id
_entity.type
_entity.pdbx_description
1 polymer ?
#
loop_
_entity_poly.entity_id
_entity_poly.type
_entity_poly.pdbx_seq_one_letter_code
_entity_poly.pdbx_strand_id
1 'polypeptide(L)'
;MKLKIFFSFLVIILSQALPQNLERIEPPFWWAGFKSDELQLMVYGENISKLKPEIEGSEIIIEKVHKVDSPNYLFLDLKLNDNVPQTFEIQFFYKNEKVLFYDYELKKREASFYR
;
A
#
# COMPACT_ATOMS: atom_id res chain seq x y z
N MET A 1 -27.64 -16.83 -29.58
CA MET A 1 -27.96 -17.18 -28.23
C MET A 1 -26.84 -17.88 -27.50
N LYS A 2 -26.30 -18.96 -28.05
CA LYS A 2 -25.19 -19.65 -27.39
C LYS A 2 -23.94 -18.78 -27.27
N LEU A 3 -23.73 -17.91 -28.22
CA LEU A 3 -22.57 -17.02 -28.22
C LEU A 3 -22.61 -16.05 -27.04
N LYS A 4 -23.77 -15.53 -26.72
CA LYS A 4 -23.92 -14.59 -25.60
C LYS A 4 -23.60 -15.24 -24.27
N ILE A 5 -24.06 -16.45 -24.07
CA ILE A 5 -23.80 -17.16 -22.80
C ILE A 5 -22.32 -17.47 -22.66
N PHE A 6 -21.70 -17.90 -23.74
CA PHE A 6 -20.26 -18.17 -23.74
C PHE A 6 -19.44 -16.91 -23.42
N PHE A 7 -19.84 -15.81 -24.01
CA PHE A 7 -19.14 -14.53 -23.81
C PHE A 7 -19.22 -14.05 -22.35
N SER A 8 -20.39 -14.19 -21.75
CA SER A 8 -20.60 -13.81 -20.36
C SER A 8 -19.73 -14.64 -19.41
N PHE A 9 -19.62 -15.93 -19.68
CA PHE A 9 -18.79 -16.82 -18.89
C PHE A 9 -17.30 -16.43 -18.98
N LEU A 10 -16.85 -16.05 -20.14
CA LEU A 10 -15.46 -15.63 -20.34
C LEU A 10 -15.13 -14.38 -19.56
N VAL A 11 -16.04 -13.42 -19.52
CA VAL A 11 -15.85 -12.18 -18.76
C VAL A 11 -15.70 -12.46 -17.25
N ILE A 12 -16.50 -13.37 -16.75
CA ILE A 12 -16.43 -13.75 -15.33
C ILE A 12 -15.06 -14.35 -14.98
N ILE A 13 -14.53 -15.21 -15.83
CA ILE A 13 -13.22 -15.80 -15.64
C ILE A 13 -12.13 -14.73 -15.60
N LEU A 14 -12.18 -13.77 -16.52
CA LEU A 14 -11.20 -12.71 -16.58
C LEU A 14 -11.23 -11.81 -15.33
N SER A 15 -12.42 -11.56 -14.80
CA SER A 15 -12.54 -10.69 -13.63
C SER A 15 -11.94 -11.29 -12.37
N GLN A 16 -11.68 -12.58 -12.34
CA GLN A 16 -11.09 -13.25 -11.19
C GLN A 16 -9.57 -13.33 -11.25
N ALA A 17 -8.96 -12.81 -12.29
CA ALA A 17 -7.52 -12.98 -12.53
C ALA A 17 -6.64 -12.04 -11.72
N LEU A 18 -7.17 -10.95 -11.16
CA LEU A 18 -6.37 -9.94 -10.46
C LEU A 18 -6.48 -10.06 -8.96
N PRO A 19 -5.35 -9.89 -8.23
CA PRO A 19 -5.40 -9.77 -6.78
C PRO A 19 -6.09 -8.45 -6.43
N GLN A 20 -6.95 -8.44 -5.42
CA GLN A 20 -7.80 -7.29 -5.20
C GLN A 20 -7.87 -6.79 -3.78
N ASN A 21 -7.32 -7.54 -2.83
CA ASN A 21 -7.60 -7.22 -1.45
C ASN A 21 -6.36 -6.78 -0.70
N LEU A 22 -6.43 -5.55 -0.25
CA LEU A 22 -5.57 -5.05 0.80
C LEU A 22 -6.37 -5.13 2.09
N GLU A 23 -5.94 -5.95 3.04
CA GLU A 23 -6.72 -6.14 4.27
C GLU A 23 -6.30 -5.20 5.37
N ARG A 24 -4.97 -4.98 5.52
CA ARG A 24 -4.52 -4.04 6.53
C ARG A 24 -3.07 -3.65 6.31
N ILE A 25 -2.71 -2.51 6.91
CA ILE A 25 -1.33 -2.06 7.01
C ILE A 25 -1.04 -1.83 8.48
N GLU A 26 0.14 -2.28 8.93
CA GLU A 26 0.55 -2.08 10.32
C GLU A 26 1.93 -1.45 10.39
N PRO A 27 2.12 -0.48 11.26
CA PRO A 27 1.11 0.11 12.14
C PRO A 27 0.04 0.85 11.33
N PRO A 28 -1.20 0.96 11.86
CA PRO A 28 -2.32 1.56 11.10
C PRO A 28 -2.15 3.05 10.86
N PHE A 29 -1.32 3.71 11.64
CA PHE A 29 -0.93 5.10 11.44
C PHE A 29 0.42 5.29 12.12
N TRP A 30 1.08 6.42 11.89
CA TRP A 30 2.34 6.74 12.54
C TRP A 30 2.37 8.21 12.93
N TRP A 31 3.44 8.60 13.58
CA TRP A 31 3.59 9.96 14.07
C TRP A 31 4.64 10.68 13.23
N ALA A 32 4.29 11.87 12.75
CA ALA A 32 5.28 12.74 12.12
C ALA A 32 6.13 13.41 13.18
N GLY A 33 7.38 13.69 12.83
CA GLY A 33 8.26 14.43 13.73
C GLY A 33 8.96 13.61 14.79
N PHE A 34 8.98 12.29 14.67
CA PHE A 34 9.81 11.47 15.53
C PHE A 34 11.29 11.70 15.21
N LYS A 35 12.13 11.35 16.17
CA LYS A 35 13.58 11.44 15.96
C LYS A 35 14.03 10.58 14.81
N SER A 36 13.45 9.40 14.68
CA SER A 36 13.74 8.54 13.54
C SER A 36 12.89 8.96 12.35
N ASP A 37 13.53 9.10 11.21
CA ASP A 37 12.86 9.39 9.96
C ASP A 37 12.55 8.11 9.18
N GLU A 38 12.69 6.96 9.81
CA GLU A 38 12.45 5.67 9.20
C GLU A 38 11.18 5.03 9.75
N LEU A 39 10.42 4.40 8.86
CA LEU A 39 9.18 3.72 9.21
C LEU A 39 9.06 2.47 8.37
N GLN A 40 8.86 1.33 9.02
CA GLN A 40 8.58 0.10 8.28
C GLN A 40 7.10 -0.22 8.38
N LEU A 41 6.47 -0.46 7.24
CA LEU A 41 5.08 -0.86 7.16
C LEU A 41 4.97 -2.32 6.75
N MET A 42 4.11 -3.05 7.44
CA MET A 42 3.70 -4.39 7.01
C MET A 42 2.37 -4.26 6.25
N VAL A 43 2.36 -4.71 5.01
CA VAL A 43 1.18 -4.69 4.17
C VAL A 43 0.67 -6.12 4.04
N TYR A 44 -0.58 -6.33 4.39
CA TYR A 44 -1.19 -7.65 4.35
C TYR A 44 -2.40 -7.67 3.43
N GLY A 45 -2.44 -8.61 2.54
CA GLY A 45 -3.57 -8.82 1.65
C GLY A 45 -3.30 -9.98 0.72
N GLU A 46 -4.35 -10.53 0.13
CA GLU A 46 -4.24 -11.70 -0.74
C GLU A 46 -3.36 -11.37 -1.95
N ASN A 47 -2.27 -12.13 -2.10
CA ASN A 47 -1.31 -11.98 -3.20
C ASN A 47 -0.74 -10.57 -3.35
N ILE A 48 -0.67 -9.82 -2.25
CA ILE A 48 -0.19 -8.44 -2.29
C ILE A 48 1.26 -8.34 -2.78
N SER A 49 2.05 -9.39 -2.58
CA SER A 49 3.46 -9.37 -3.01
C SER A 49 3.63 -9.34 -4.53
N LYS A 50 2.56 -9.61 -5.28
CA LYS A 50 2.60 -9.51 -6.74
C LYS A 50 2.46 -8.08 -7.23
N LEU A 51 2.09 -7.17 -6.36
CA LEU A 51 1.90 -5.78 -6.71
C LEU A 51 3.15 -4.97 -6.42
N LYS A 52 3.33 -3.92 -7.18
CA LYS A 52 4.45 -3.00 -6.98
C LYS A 52 3.96 -1.76 -6.24
N PRO A 53 4.47 -1.48 -5.03
CA PRO A 53 4.07 -0.29 -4.31
C PRO A 53 4.82 0.93 -4.79
N GLU A 54 4.14 2.07 -4.85
CA GLU A 54 4.73 3.36 -5.18
C GLU A 54 4.09 4.45 -4.35
N ILE A 55 4.85 5.48 -4.06
CA ILE A 55 4.37 6.69 -3.39
C ILE A 55 4.86 7.88 -4.20
N GLU A 56 3.94 8.75 -4.60
CA GLU A 56 4.30 9.95 -5.36
C GLU A 56 4.88 11.01 -4.45
N GLY A 57 5.74 11.85 -5.04
CA GLY A 57 6.35 12.94 -4.32
C GLY A 57 7.69 12.57 -3.73
N SER A 58 8.32 13.54 -3.06
CA SER A 58 9.64 13.36 -2.48
C SER A 58 9.65 13.39 -0.95
N GLU A 59 8.49 13.65 -0.33
CA GLU A 59 8.40 13.76 1.11
C GLU A 59 8.48 12.40 1.80
N ILE A 60 8.03 11.36 1.12
CA ILE A 60 8.07 9.99 1.63
C ILE A 60 8.63 9.11 0.53
N ILE A 61 9.69 8.40 0.85
CA ILE A 61 10.43 7.60 -0.12
C ILE A 61 10.37 6.14 0.32
N ILE A 62 10.02 5.25 -0.61
CA ILE A 62 10.17 3.82 -0.38
C ILE A 62 11.63 3.47 -0.64
N GLU A 63 12.37 3.19 0.42
CA GLU A 63 13.78 2.84 0.29
C GLU A 63 13.97 1.38 -0.08
N LYS A 64 13.09 0.53 0.40
CA LYS A 64 13.23 -0.90 0.18
C LYS A 64 11.89 -1.60 0.31
N VAL A 65 11.70 -2.63 -0.52
CA VAL A 65 10.53 -3.50 -0.46
C VAL A 65 11.04 -4.90 -0.14
N HIS A 66 10.55 -5.47 0.96
CA HIS A 66 10.91 -6.82 1.34
C HIS A 66 9.77 -7.77 1.06
N LYS A 67 10.08 -8.88 0.43
CA LYS A 67 9.15 -9.97 0.21
C LYS A 67 9.57 -11.14 1.09
N VAL A 68 8.57 -11.85 1.61
CA VAL A 68 8.79 -13.05 2.42
C VAL A 68 8.19 -14.25 1.69
N ASP A 69 8.29 -15.43 2.28
CA ASP A 69 7.79 -16.64 1.64
C ASP A 69 6.30 -16.58 1.32
N SER A 70 5.52 -15.98 2.21
CA SER A 70 4.09 -15.84 1.96
C SER A 70 3.81 -14.75 0.92
N PRO A 71 2.99 -15.05 -0.10
CA PRO A 71 2.65 -14.02 -1.10
C PRO A 71 1.70 -12.96 -0.56
N ASN A 72 1.24 -13.09 0.67
CA ASN A 72 0.24 -12.20 1.24
C ASN A 72 0.82 -11.05 2.03
N TYR A 73 2.14 -10.92 2.05
CA TYR A 73 2.82 -9.88 2.82
C TYR A 73 3.83 -9.11 1.97
N LEU A 74 3.90 -7.81 2.25
CA LEU A 74 5.00 -6.95 1.82
C LEU A 74 5.45 -6.12 3.00
N PHE A 75 6.74 -5.85 3.08
CA PHE A 75 7.26 -4.94 4.10
C PHE A 75 7.93 -3.79 3.37
N LEU A 76 7.51 -2.56 3.70
CA LEU A 76 8.01 -1.35 3.07
C LEU A 76 8.85 -0.57 4.05
N ASP A 77 10.10 -0.31 3.67
CA ASP A 77 10.96 0.58 4.44
C ASP A 77 10.81 1.98 3.86
N LEU A 78 10.27 2.89 4.65
CA LEU A 78 10.01 4.24 4.23
C LEU A 78 10.95 5.21 4.92
N LYS A 79 11.32 6.25 4.20
CA LYS A 79 12.01 7.39 4.77
C LYS A 79 11.10 8.59 4.72
N LEU A 80 10.96 9.25 5.87
CA LEU A 80 10.09 10.41 6.02
C LEU A 80 10.95 11.67 6.05
N ASN A 81 10.67 12.62 5.17
CA ASN A 81 11.33 13.92 5.18
C ASN A 81 10.67 14.84 6.20
N ASP A 82 11.31 16.00 6.45
CA ASP A 82 10.85 16.92 7.49
C ASP A 82 9.45 17.47 7.21
N ASN A 83 9.09 17.66 5.96
CA ASN A 83 7.82 18.24 5.57
C ASN A 83 6.85 17.18 5.05
N VAL A 84 6.52 16.22 5.92
CA VAL A 84 5.59 15.17 5.51
C VAL A 84 4.15 15.67 5.59
N PRO A 85 3.28 15.21 4.68
CA PRO A 85 1.86 15.53 4.72
C PRO A 85 1.16 14.74 5.83
N GLN A 86 -0.08 15.15 6.15
CA GLN A 86 -0.89 14.41 7.12
C GLN A 86 -1.31 13.04 6.62
N THR A 87 -1.50 12.91 5.33
CA THR A 87 -1.81 11.63 4.69
C THR A 87 -1.00 11.51 3.42
N PHE A 88 -0.69 10.29 3.07
CA PHE A 88 -0.07 10.02 1.78
C PHE A 88 -0.64 8.75 1.21
N GLU A 89 -0.71 8.69 -0.10
CA GLU A 89 -1.28 7.57 -0.80
C GLU A 89 -0.20 6.57 -1.18
N ILE A 90 -0.41 5.32 -0.78
CA ILE A 90 0.42 4.21 -1.26
C ILE A 90 -0.35 3.57 -2.41
N GLN A 91 0.26 3.57 -3.57
CA GLN A 91 -0.35 3.01 -4.77
C GLN A 91 0.24 1.66 -5.06
N PHE A 92 -0.59 0.72 -5.49
CA PHE A 92 -0.14 -0.63 -5.82
C PHE A 92 -0.45 -0.92 -7.27
N PHE A 93 0.57 -1.30 -8.01
CA PHE A 93 0.47 -1.50 -9.45
C PHE A 93 0.63 -2.98 -9.80
N TYR A 94 -0.14 -3.39 -10.78
CA TYR A 94 -0.01 -4.70 -11.39
C TYR A 94 0.14 -4.50 -12.89
N LYS A 95 1.28 -4.93 -13.47
CA LYS A 95 1.59 -4.77 -14.88
C LYS A 95 1.37 -3.32 -15.33
N ASN A 96 1.90 -2.39 -14.57
CA ASN A 96 1.86 -0.95 -14.84
C ASN A 96 0.47 -0.32 -14.72
N GLU A 97 -0.49 -1.02 -14.15
CA GLU A 97 -1.80 -0.46 -13.87
C GLU A 97 -2.02 -0.36 -12.37
N LYS A 98 -2.51 0.79 -11.93
CA LYS A 98 -2.86 1.00 -10.53
C LYS A 98 -4.13 0.21 -10.21
N VAL A 99 -4.00 -0.78 -9.35
CA VAL A 99 -5.13 -1.66 -9.00
C VAL A 99 -5.65 -1.45 -7.60
N LEU A 100 -4.82 -0.91 -6.71
CA LEU A 100 -5.19 -0.61 -5.32
C LEU A 100 -4.51 0.67 -4.89
N PHE A 101 -5.09 1.32 -3.89
CA PHE A 101 -4.42 2.41 -3.20
C PHE A 101 -4.86 2.42 -1.74
N TYR A 102 -4.05 3.05 -0.91
CA TYR A 102 -4.31 3.16 0.52
C TYR A 102 -3.82 4.50 1.02
N ASP A 103 -4.69 5.23 1.70
CA ASP A 103 -4.33 6.50 2.32
C ASP A 103 -3.83 6.26 3.73
N TYR A 104 -2.54 6.50 3.92
CA TYR A 104 -1.90 6.28 5.21
C TYR A 104 -1.80 7.57 5.98
N GLU A 105 -2.12 7.52 7.26
CA GLU A 105 -2.19 8.71 8.11
C GLU A 105 -0.90 8.91 8.91
N LEU A 106 -0.41 10.15 8.91
CA LEU A 106 0.68 10.59 9.77
C LEU A 106 0.13 11.64 10.73
N LYS A 107 0.04 11.30 11.99
CA LYS A 107 -0.48 12.21 13.00
C LYS A 107 0.63 13.12 13.48
N LYS A 108 0.29 14.36 13.78
CA LYS A 108 1.24 15.30 14.37
C LYS A 108 1.17 15.20 15.89
N ARG A 109 2.33 15.25 16.54
CA ARG A 109 2.39 15.30 17.98
C ARG A 109 2.24 16.73 18.42
N GLU A 110 1.34 16.96 19.36
CA GLU A 110 1.11 18.27 19.91
C GLU A 110 1.96 18.49 21.16
N ALA A 111 2.40 19.74 21.35
CA ALA A 111 3.23 20.06 22.50
C ALA A 111 2.54 19.76 23.84
N SER A 112 1.22 19.87 23.85
CA SER A 112 0.45 19.58 25.07
C SER A 112 0.52 18.13 25.51
N PHE A 113 0.95 17.24 24.67
CA PHE A 113 1.17 15.85 25.03
C PHE A 113 2.26 15.67 26.07
N TYR A 114 3.17 16.62 26.17
CA TYR A 114 4.35 16.48 26.99
C TYR A 114 4.18 17.25 28.28
N ARG A 115 3.94 16.56 29.33
CA ARG A 115 3.77 17.13 30.63
C ARG A 115 4.80 16.58 31.59
#